data_6eb158f7ccd2ee84b75c3380cb3fd475
#
_entry.id   6eb158f7ccd2ee84b75c3380cb3fd475
#
_cell.length_a   1.000
_cell.length_b   1.000
_cell.length_c   1.000
_cell.angle_alpha   90.00
_cell.angle_beta   90.00
_cell.angle_gamma   90.00
#
_symmetry.space_group_name_H-M   'P 1'
#
loop_
_entity.id
_entity.type
_entity.pdbx_description
1 polymer ?
#
loop_
_entity_poly.entity_id
_entity_poly.type
_entity_poly.pdbx_seq_one_letter_code
_entity_poly.pdbx_strand_id
1 'polypeptide(L)'
;GIRIKGGAPRTYYIGIESSAPAIPGFPRPIKALCVVPFGMEEGTESDIPGHEFGLIIGQKVAFRFFSSSTRKNDTLGTILDEWDDEVHEISPLQLTLESPEKNASMVPVYLHSKISDIGTLELWCIGKNSKQKWKLEFNVRENNTNP
;
A
#
# COMPACT_ATOMS: atom_id res chain seq x y z
N GLY A 1 -1.55 -8.98 -31.82
CA GLY A 1 -0.47 -9.79 -31.27
C GLY A 1 -0.83 -10.42 -29.94
N ILE A 2 -0.08 -11.41 -29.57
CA ILE A 2 -0.29 -12.08 -28.28
C ILE A 2 0.29 -11.17 -27.20
N ARG A 3 -0.57 -10.82 -26.26
CA ARG A 3 -0.12 -10.09 -25.08
C ARG A 3 0.17 -11.05 -23.96
N ILE A 4 1.39 -11.02 -23.48
CA ILE A 4 1.75 -11.81 -22.31
C ILE A 4 1.44 -10.95 -21.08
N LYS A 5 0.48 -11.42 -20.28
CA LYS A 5 0.18 -10.75 -19.03
C LYS A 5 1.26 -11.07 -18.01
N GLY A 6 1.89 -10.02 -17.52
CA GLY A 6 2.84 -10.15 -16.43
C GLY A 6 2.13 -10.19 -15.09
N GLY A 7 2.62 -11.01 -14.18
CA GLY A 7 2.22 -10.94 -12.79
C GLY A 7 3.24 -10.12 -11.99
N ALA A 8 2.83 -9.62 -10.83
CA ALA A 8 3.75 -8.91 -9.95
C ALA A 8 4.93 -9.80 -9.59
N PRO A 9 6.18 -9.35 -9.80
CA PRO A 9 7.36 -10.18 -9.56
C PRO A 9 7.73 -10.31 -8.09
N ARG A 10 7.05 -9.57 -7.24
CA ARG A 10 7.25 -9.58 -5.79
C ARG A 10 5.91 -9.41 -5.11
N THR A 11 5.91 -9.68 -3.80
CA THR A 11 4.81 -9.31 -2.93
C THR A 11 5.12 -7.93 -2.37
N TYR A 12 4.14 -7.03 -2.34
CA TYR A 12 4.33 -5.66 -1.84
C TYR A 12 3.44 -5.38 -0.65
N TYR A 13 3.97 -4.57 0.27
CA TYR A 13 3.32 -4.26 1.53
C TYR A 13 3.46 -2.77 1.83
N ILE A 14 2.49 -2.25 2.58
CA ILE A 14 2.65 -0.95 3.21
C ILE A 14 2.82 -1.15 4.72
N GLY A 15 3.54 -0.22 5.36
CA GLY A 15 3.68 -0.22 6.80
C GLY A 15 2.49 0.47 7.44
N ILE A 16 1.90 -0.18 8.43
CA ILE A 16 0.83 0.40 9.24
C ILE A 16 1.27 0.37 10.69
N GLU A 17 0.92 1.42 11.44
CA GLU A 17 1.25 1.45 12.85
C GLU A 17 0.38 0.48 13.63
N SER A 18 1.00 -0.17 14.60
CA SER A 18 0.26 -0.99 15.54
C SER A 18 -0.67 -0.11 16.38
N SER A 19 -1.83 -0.65 16.75
CA SER A 19 -2.74 0.02 17.69
C SER A 19 -2.27 -0.11 19.15
N ALA A 20 -1.15 -0.77 19.40
CA ALA A 20 -0.61 -0.89 20.75
C ALA A 20 -0.30 0.48 21.35
N PRO A 21 -0.46 0.66 22.67
CA PRO A 21 -0.13 1.93 23.31
C PRO A 21 1.33 2.32 23.09
N ALA A 22 1.58 3.60 22.94
CA ALA A 22 2.92 4.10 22.81
C ALA A 22 3.68 3.97 24.15
N ILE A 23 4.88 3.42 24.07
CA ILE A 23 5.77 3.30 25.23
C ILE A 23 6.85 4.35 25.08
N PRO A 24 7.05 5.26 26.07
CA PRO A 24 8.09 6.27 25.96
C PRO A 24 9.47 5.65 25.71
N GLY A 25 10.21 6.19 24.76
CA GLY A 25 11.52 5.69 24.39
C GLY A 25 11.53 4.54 23.40
N PHE A 26 10.37 4.01 23.03
CA PHE A 26 10.26 2.94 22.04
C PHE A 26 9.33 3.37 20.90
N PRO A 27 9.76 3.18 19.62
CA PRO A 27 8.86 3.44 18.50
C PRO A 27 7.70 2.44 18.51
N ARG A 28 6.54 2.85 18.00
CA ARG A 28 5.44 1.93 17.84
C ARG A 28 5.81 0.86 16.82
N PRO A 29 5.48 -0.40 17.08
CA PRO A 29 5.70 -1.45 16.10
C PRO A 29 4.94 -1.14 14.81
N ILE A 30 5.55 -1.46 13.69
CA ILE A 30 4.93 -1.31 12.37
C ILE A 30 4.63 -2.70 11.85
N LYS A 31 3.38 -2.88 11.42
CA LYS A 31 2.95 -4.10 10.76
C LYS A 31 3.01 -3.92 9.26
N ALA A 32 3.21 -5.00 8.53
CA ALA A 32 3.21 -4.97 7.07
C ALA A 32 1.89 -5.52 6.54
N LEU A 33 1.18 -4.70 5.77
CA LEU A 33 -0.09 -5.06 5.16
C LEU A 33 0.14 -5.34 3.68
N CYS A 34 -0.18 -6.57 3.24
CA CYS A 34 -0.02 -6.94 1.84
C CYS A 34 -1.01 -6.19 0.96
N VAL A 35 -0.49 -5.42 0.03
CA VAL A 35 -1.28 -4.65 -0.93
C VAL A 35 -1.17 -5.17 -2.35
N VAL A 36 -0.15 -5.97 -2.65
CA VAL A 36 -0.01 -6.66 -3.94
C VAL A 36 0.53 -8.06 -3.67
N PRO A 37 -0.31 -9.10 -3.82
CA PRO A 37 0.19 -10.47 -3.74
C PRO A 37 1.13 -10.77 -4.91
N PHE A 38 2.07 -11.67 -4.67
CA PHE A 38 2.94 -12.17 -5.73
C PHE A 38 2.09 -12.71 -6.89
N GLY A 39 2.45 -12.33 -8.10
CA GLY A 39 1.75 -12.83 -9.28
C GLY A 39 0.44 -12.10 -9.61
N MET A 40 0.07 -11.06 -8.86
CA MET A 40 -1.11 -10.26 -9.19
C MET A 40 -0.96 -9.72 -10.60
N GLU A 41 -1.93 -10.03 -11.47
CA GLU A 41 -1.81 -9.74 -12.89
C GLU A 41 -2.08 -8.28 -13.22
N GLU A 42 -1.41 -7.79 -14.26
CA GLU A 42 -1.71 -6.47 -14.83
C GLU A 42 -3.15 -6.42 -15.29
N GLY A 43 -3.80 -5.28 -15.07
CA GLY A 43 -5.20 -5.09 -15.41
C GLY A 43 -6.19 -5.58 -14.35
N THR A 44 -5.71 -6.08 -13.21
CA THR A 44 -6.61 -6.56 -12.15
C THR A 44 -6.65 -5.60 -10.98
N GLU A 45 -7.73 -5.65 -10.22
CA GLU A 45 -7.93 -4.78 -9.07
C GLU A 45 -8.84 -5.43 -8.04
N SER A 46 -8.71 -5.03 -6.79
CA SER A 46 -9.54 -5.53 -5.70
C SER A 46 -9.45 -4.62 -4.48
N ASP A 47 -10.55 -4.55 -3.73
CA ASP A 47 -10.52 -3.91 -2.42
C ASP A 47 -9.64 -4.73 -1.47
N ILE A 48 -8.92 -4.03 -0.60
CA ILE A 48 -8.09 -4.69 0.40
C ILE A 48 -8.95 -4.93 1.64
N PRO A 49 -9.20 -6.20 1.99
CA PRO A 49 -10.12 -6.49 3.08
C PRO A 49 -9.55 -6.14 4.45
N GLY A 50 -10.45 -5.84 5.38
CA GLY A 50 -10.16 -5.87 6.80
C GLY A 50 -9.58 -4.61 7.42
N HIS A 51 -9.26 -3.56 6.65
CA HIS A 51 -8.64 -2.39 7.25
C HIS A 51 -9.25 -1.08 6.82
N GLU A 52 -9.56 -0.26 7.83
CA GLU A 52 -9.93 1.13 7.66
C GLU A 52 -8.83 1.99 8.25
N PHE A 53 -8.58 3.13 7.62
CA PHE A 53 -7.58 4.08 8.09
C PHE A 53 -8.23 5.46 8.19
N GLY A 54 -7.75 6.26 9.13
CA GLY A 54 -8.06 7.68 9.15
C GLY A 54 -6.93 8.44 8.45
N LEU A 55 -7.24 9.14 7.38
CA LEU A 55 -6.28 10.00 6.70
C LEU A 55 -6.55 11.44 7.06
N ILE A 56 -5.49 12.19 7.38
CA ILE A 56 -5.58 13.62 7.61
C ILE A 56 -5.38 14.32 6.27
N ILE A 57 -6.43 14.94 5.74
CA ILE A 57 -6.35 15.67 4.47
C ILE A 57 -5.73 17.05 4.67
N GLY A 58 -5.13 17.57 3.59
CA GLY A 58 -4.42 18.84 3.64
C GLY A 58 -2.95 18.69 4.02
N GLN A 59 -2.49 17.47 4.25
CA GLN A 59 -1.11 17.20 4.64
C GLN A 59 -0.50 16.15 3.71
N LYS A 60 0.83 16.10 3.69
CA LYS A 60 1.56 15.06 3.01
C LYS A 60 1.39 13.75 3.79
N VAL A 61 0.95 12.71 3.09
CA VAL A 61 0.83 11.36 3.64
C VAL A 61 1.92 10.50 3.02
N ALA A 62 2.61 9.76 3.86
CA ALA A 62 3.62 8.81 3.42
C ALA A 62 3.33 7.45 4.03
N PHE A 63 3.29 6.43 3.17
CA PHE A 63 3.25 5.05 3.63
C PHE A 63 4.62 4.45 3.43
N ARG A 64 5.17 3.85 4.46
CA ARG A 64 6.37 3.02 4.30
C ARG A 64 6.00 1.87 3.38
N PHE A 65 6.90 1.51 2.49
CA PHE A 65 6.62 0.55 1.44
C PHE A 65 7.69 -0.53 1.46
N PHE A 66 7.26 -1.80 1.32
CA PHE A 66 8.14 -2.95 1.45
C PHE A 66 7.87 -3.94 0.33
N SER A 67 8.86 -4.79 0.06
CA SER A 67 8.68 -5.88 -0.89
C SER A 67 9.34 -7.15 -0.40
N SER A 68 8.87 -8.29 -0.93
CA SER A 68 9.49 -9.59 -0.71
C SER A 68 9.54 -10.37 -2.00
N SER A 69 10.68 -10.96 -2.30
CA SER A 69 10.85 -11.87 -3.44
C SER A 69 10.61 -13.33 -3.07
N THR A 70 10.49 -13.63 -1.77
CA THR A 70 10.38 -15.01 -1.28
C THR A 70 9.00 -15.35 -0.72
N ARG A 71 8.29 -14.37 -0.18
CA ARG A 71 6.95 -14.60 0.39
C ARG A 71 5.90 -14.60 -0.72
N LYS A 72 5.67 -15.76 -1.31
CA LYS A 72 4.81 -15.90 -2.50
C LYS A 72 3.39 -16.36 -2.20
N ASN A 73 3.10 -16.63 -0.93
CA ASN A 73 1.79 -17.15 -0.52
C ASN A 73 0.94 -16.16 0.26
N ASP A 74 1.47 -14.96 0.52
CA ASP A 74 0.69 -13.94 1.19
C ASP A 74 -0.40 -13.44 0.24
N THR A 75 -1.59 -13.23 0.79
CA THR A 75 -2.74 -12.77 0.02
C THR A 75 -3.03 -11.31 0.33
N LEU A 76 -3.87 -10.71 -0.51
CA LEU A 76 -4.28 -9.32 -0.33
C LEU A 76 -4.92 -9.14 1.04
N GLY A 77 -4.41 -8.19 1.82
CA GLY A 77 -4.89 -7.94 3.17
C GLY A 77 -4.19 -8.71 4.27
N THR A 78 -3.28 -9.63 3.92
CA THR A 78 -2.46 -10.33 4.92
C THR A 78 -1.64 -9.33 5.72
N ILE A 79 -1.63 -9.49 7.04
CA ILE A 79 -0.88 -8.64 7.95
C ILE A 79 0.26 -9.43 8.57
N LEU A 80 1.47 -8.89 8.44
CA LEU A 80 2.64 -9.45 9.09
C LEU A 80 2.90 -8.62 10.35
N ASP A 81 2.74 -9.24 11.51
CA ASP A 81 3.04 -8.58 12.79
C ASP A 81 4.54 -8.42 13.00
N GLU A 82 5.28 -9.41 12.51
CA GLU A 82 6.72 -9.42 12.55
C GLU A 82 7.23 -9.87 11.19
N TRP A 83 8.30 -9.28 10.73
CA TRP A 83 8.97 -9.73 9.52
C TRP A 83 10.46 -9.72 9.74
N ASP A 84 11.14 -10.54 8.97
CA ASP A 84 12.57 -10.74 9.05
C ASP A 84 13.23 -10.33 7.72
N ASP A 85 14.31 -11.04 7.38
CA ASP A 85 15.10 -10.78 6.19
C ASP A 85 14.35 -11.01 4.88
N GLU A 86 13.14 -11.54 4.92
CA GLU A 86 12.35 -11.77 3.71
C GLU A 86 11.65 -10.50 3.20
N VAL A 87 11.48 -9.50 4.05
CA VAL A 87 10.77 -8.26 3.72
C VAL A 87 11.73 -7.09 3.80
N HIS A 88 11.84 -6.33 2.71
CA HIS A 88 12.80 -5.25 2.58
C HIS A 88 12.10 -3.94 2.31
N GLU A 89 12.52 -2.89 3.01
CA GLU A 89 11.95 -1.56 2.80
C GLU A 89 12.49 -0.95 1.52
N ILE A 90 11.58 -0.31 0.77
CA ILE A 90 11.88 0.43 -0.43
C ILE A 90 11.37 1.86 -0.26
N SER A 91 11.46 2.67 -1.32
CA SER A 91 11.05 4.07 -1.23
C SER A 91 9.59 4.21 -0.81
N PRO A 92 9.27 5.13 0.11
CA PRO A 92 7.88 5.28 0.55
C PRO A 92 6.97 5.81 -0.55
N LEU A 93 5.69 5.46 -0.44
CA LEU A 93 4.64 6.04 -1.27
C LEU A 93 4.18 7.34 -0.63
N GLN A 94 4.20 8.43 -1.38
CA GLN A 94 3.87 9.75 -0.87
C GLN A 94 2.85 10.45 -1.74
N LEU A 95 1.96 11.17 -1.09
CA LEU A 95 0.95 11.98 -1.75
C LEU A 95 0.54 13.11 -0.83
N THR A 96 0.35 14.30 -1.38
CA THR A 96 -0.30 15.38 -0.64
C THR A 96 -1.80 15.26 -0.86
N LEU A 97 -2.53 15.11 0.24
CA LEU A 97 -3.98 14.98 0.19
C LEU A 97 -4.59 16.37 0.17
N GLU A 98 -4.99 16.81 -1.00
CA GLU A 98 -5.63 18.12 -1.15
C GLU A 98 -7.12 18.03 -0.84
N SER A 99 -7.64 19.07 -0.20
CA SER A 99 -9.04 19.21 0.07
C SER A 99 -9.46 20.63 -0.22
N PRO A 100 -10.68 20.85 -0.71
CA PRO A 100 -11.20 22.21 -0.86
C PRO A 100 -11.37 22.92 0.48
N GLU A 101 -11.41 22.20 1.57
CA GLU A 101 -11.49 22.77 2.91
C GLU A 101 -10.09 23.09 3.43
N LYS A 102 -9.95 24.25 4.08
CA LYS A 102 -8.66 24.71 4.58
C LYS A 102 -8.25 24.04 5.90
N ASN A 103 -9.18 23.42 6.58
CA ASN A 103 -8.91 22.82 7.88
C ASN A 103 -8.55 21.35 7.72
N ALA A 104 -7.49 20.94 8.39
CA ALA A 104 -7.13 19.53 8.44
C ALA A 104 -8.28 18.75 9.08
N SER A 105 -8.75 17.73 8.40
CA SER A 105 -9.79 16.85 8.92
C SER A 105 -9.40 15.41 8.67
N MET A 106 -9.84 14.53 9.57
CA MET A 106 -9.62 13.10 9.41
C MET A 106 -10.75 12.51 8.58
N VAL A 107 -10.38 11.76 7.53
CA VAL A 107 -11.34 11.11 6.67
C VAL A 107 -11.12 9.60 6.78
N PRO A 108 -12.16 8.82 7.16
CA PRO A 108 -12.02 7.37 7.15
C PRO A 108 -12.00 6.87 5.71
N VAL A 109 -11.03 6.01 5.42
CA VAL A 109 -10.85 5.43 4.08
C VAL A 109 -10.65 3.93 4.18
N TYR A 110 -10.95 3.25 3.08
CA TYR A 110 -10.49 1.89 2.85
C TYR A 110 -9.54 1.88 1.65
N LEU A 111 -8.79 0.82 1.52
CA LEU A 111 -7.79 0.71 0.47
C LEU A 111 -8.28 -0.18 -0.67
N HIS A 112 -7.87 0.18 -1.87
CA HIS A 112 -8.17 -0.57 -3.09
C HIS A 112 -6.88 -0.67 -3.89
N SER A 113 -6.50 -1.88 -4.28
CA SER A 113 -5.27 -2.15 -5.01
C SER A 113 -5.58 -2.44 -6.46
N LYS A 114 -4.80 -1.85 -7.35
CA LYS A 114 -4.93 -2.08 -8.79
C LYS A 114 -3.55 -2.10 -9.42
N ILE A 115 -3.33 -3.03 -10.33
CA ILE A 115 -2.17 -2.98 -11.22
C ILE A 115 -2.67 -2.61 -12.60
N SER A 116 -2.20 -1.47 -13.10
CA SER A 116 -2.58 -0.99 -14.42
C SER A 116 -2.03 -1.89 -15.52
N ASP A 117 -2.53 -1.69 -16.74
CA ASP A 117 -2.09 -2.44 -17.89
C ASP A 117 -0.60 -2.25 -18.23
N ILE A 118 0.02 -1.21 -17.68
CA ILE A 118 1.43 -0.93 -17.91
C ILE A 118 2.32 -1.26 -16.71
N GLY A 119 1.78 -1.98 -15.72
CA GLY A 119 2.57 -2.44 -14.59
C GLY A 119 2.78 -1.41 -13.49
N THR A 120 1.86 -0.46 -13.35
CA THR A 120 1.89 0.51 -12.26
C THR A 120 0.95 0.05 -11.16
N LEU A 121 1.47 -0.11 -9.94
CA LEU A 121 0.62 -0.28 -8.78
C LEU A 121 -0.08 1.04 -8.50
N GLU A 122 -1.40 0.98 -8.44
CA GLU A 122 -2.22 2.10 -7.98
C GLU A 122 -2.85 1.67 -6.66
N LEU A 123 -2.40 2.31 -5.60
CA LEU A 123 -3.00 2.10 -4.28
C LEU A 123 -3.95 3.26 -4.02
N TRP A 124 -5.24 2.95 -4.03
CA TRP A 124 -6.28 3.95 -3.84
C TRP A 124 -6.71 4.00 -2.39
N CYS A 125 -6.81 5.22 -1.85
CA CYS A 125 -7.45 5.47 -0.56
C CYS A 125 -8.83 6.04 -0.87
N ILE A 126 -9.87 5.29 -0.53
CA ILE A 126 -11.24 5.62 -0.92
C ILE A 126 -12.03 6.02 0.32
N GLY A 127 -12.60 7.21 0.30
CA GLY A 127 -13.41 7.71 1.41
C GLY A 127 -14.61 6.80 1.67
N LYS A 128 -14.77 6.39 2.93
CA LYS A 128 -15.84 5.48 3.30
C LYS A 128 -17.20 6.16 3.31
N ASN A 129 -17.24 7.40 3.78
CA ASN A 129 -18.46 8.18 3.92
C ASN A 129 -18.48 9.40 3.02
N SER A 130 -17.60 9.44 2.03
CA SER A 130 -17.49 10.56 1.10
C SER A 130 -17.18 10.03 -0.29
N LYS A 131 -17.24 10.91 -1.28
CA LYS A 131 -16.89 10.57 -2.66
C LYS A 131 -15.40 10.79 -2.96
N GLN A 132 -14.65 11.17 -1.95
CA GLN A 132 -13.23 11.46 -2.14
C GLN A 132 -12.43 10.18 -2.31
N LYS A 133 -11.43 10.25 -3.16
CA LYS A 133 -10.47 9.16 -3.33
C LYS A 133 -9.13 9.73 -3.78
N TRP A 134 -8.08 9.09 -3.33
CA TRP A 134 -6.72 9.51 -3.63
C TRP A 134 -5.91 8.31 -4.10
N LYS A 135 -4.98 8.55 -5.00
CA LYS A 135 -4.19 7.49 -5.60
C LYS A 135 -2.70 7.70 -5.34
N LEU A 136 -2.05 6.65 -4.88
CA LEU A 136 -0.59 6.57 -4.82
C LEU A 136 -0.13 5.59 -5.89
N GLU A 137 1.01 5.88 -6.54
CA GLU A 137 1.50 5.06 -7.64
C GLU A 137 2.92 4.57 -7.40
N PHE A 138 3.20 3.37 -7.87
CA PHE A 138 4.53 2.78 -7.84
C PHE A 138 4.69 1.87 -9.05
N ASN A 139 5.78 2.06 -9.82
CA ASN A 139 6.01 1.24 -10.99
C ASN A 139 6.71 -0.06 -10.58
N VAL A 140 5.96 -1.15 -10.56
CA VAL A 140 6.48 -2.45 -10.11
C VAL A 140 7.44 -3.06 -11.13
N ARG A 141 7.34 -2.70 -12.41
CA ARG A 141 8.24 -3.23 -13.43
C ARG A 141 9.64 -2.63 -13.31
N GLU A 142 9.73 -1.31 -13.22
CA GLU A 142 11.01 -0.61 -13.19
C GLU A 142 11.80 -0.90 -11.92
N ASN A 143 11.10 -0.97 -10.81
CA ASN A 143 11.76 -1.09 -9.51
C ASN A 143 12.12 -2.53 -9.13
N ASN A 144 11.86 -3.50 -10.02
CA ASN A 144 12.19 -4.89 -9.78
C ASN A 144 13.26 -5.43 -10.73
N THR A 145 13.87 -4.58 -11.52
CA THR A 145 14.91 -4.97 -12.47
C THR A 145 16.32 -4.89 -11.91
N ASN A 146 16.47 -4.25 -10.78
CA ASN A 146 17.77 -4.08 -10.15
C ASN A 146 17.97 -5.02 -8.97
N PRO A 147 19.17 -5.56 -8.83
CA PRO A 147 19.54 -6.28 -7.64
C PRO A 147 19.56 -5.37 -6.42
#